data_f65bc2d7d375f8b14f843331043132d2
#
_entry.id   f65bc2d7d375f8b14f843331043132d2
#
_cell.length_a   1.000
_cell.length_b   1.000
_cell.length_c   1.000
_cell.angle_alpha   90.00
_cell.angle_beta   90.00
_cell.angle_gamma   90.00
#
_symmetry.space_group_name_H-M   'P 1'
#
loop_
_entity.id
_entity.type
_entity.pdbx_description
1 polymer ?
#
loop_
_entity_poly.entity_id
_entity_poly.type
_entity_poly.pdbx_seq_one_letter_code
_entity_poly.pdbx_strand_id
1 'polypeptide(L)'
;LVTCGAKHALYDLCQTLLRPGDEAVVPRPYWVTYPAQVTLASAQTVYLDLDAEDGYLPRAERLDAALTDATRLLFLNSPNNPTGRIYDRPTLEALAAVLRRHPRVFIVSDDIYEHLNWTGQPFLNLLNVAPDLADRCFVVNGVSKAYAMTGWRVGFVAGPREAIAAMKKVQGQSTAGAASISQYAASEALLGDQTPVRRMVDTYRQRHDHIVPALNQIPGVHCPRSDGTFYAFPDVREAIKHLRGIDNDQQLAEALLHQAGVAVVPGSGFGAPGRLRISFAADMHTIDTGLRRLREFLA
;
A
#
# COMPACT_ATOMS: atom_id res chain seq x y z
N LEU A 1 17.66 -6.00 -8.18
CA LEU A 1 18.04 -4.64 -8.55
C LEU A 1 17.77 -3.70 -7.37
N VAL A 2 18.76 -2.88 -7.00
CA VAL A 2 18.60 -1.79 -6.02
C VAL A 2 18.18 -0.53 -6.76
N THR A 3 17.23 0.21 -6.19
CA THR A 3 16.56 1.35 -6.84
C THR A 3 16.46 2.57 -5.90
N CYS A 4 16.13 3.75 -6.46
CA CYS A 4 15.88 4.97 -5.69
C CYS A 4 14.55 4.93 -4.90
N GLY A 5 14.41 3.98 -3.98
CA GLY A 5 13.20 3.62 -3.26
C GLY A 5 12.30 2.67 -4.05
N ALA A 6 11.38 1.98 -3.35
CA ALA A 6 10.44 1.02 -3.94
C ALA A 6 9.59 1.64 -5.07
N LYS A 7 9.23 2.95 -4.96
CA LYS A 7 8.50 3.65 -6.03
C LYS A 7 9.22 3.60 -7.38
N HIS A 8 10.56 3.71 -7.37
CA HIS A 8 11.35 3.63 -8.60
C HIS A 8 11.40 2.19 -9.15
N ALA A 9 11.48 1.18 -8.29
CA ALA A 9 11.36 -0.22 -8.71
C ALA A 9 10.04 -0.48 -9.45
N LEU A 10 8.93 0.01 -8.90
CA LEU A 10 7.60 -0.12 -9.51
C LEU A 10 7.50 0.64 -10.83
N TYR A 11 8.09 1.83 -10.91
CA TYR A 11 8.16 2.58 -12.16
C TYR A 11 8.94 1.82 -13.23
N ASP A 12 10.14 1.33 -12.90
CA ASP A 12 10.97 0.56 -13.83
C ASP A 12 10.26 -0.73 -14.29
N LEU A 13 9.50 -1.39 -13.39
CA LEU A 13 8.64 -2.54 -13.73
C LEU A 13 7.58 -2.17 -14.76
N CYS A 14 6.81 -1.12 -14.52
CA CYS A 14 5.78 -0.66 -15.46
C CYS A 14 6.37 -0.32 -16.83
N GLN A 15 7.48 0.44 -16.86
CA GLN A 15 8.16 0.80 -18.11
C GLN A 15 8.77 -0.40 -18.86
N THR A 16 9.08 -1.47 -18.14
CA THR A 16 9.68 -2.69 -18.74
C THR A 16 8.63 -3.66 -19.25
N LEU A 17 7.51 -3.81 -18.53
CA LEU A 17 6.55 -4.90 -18.75
C LEU A 17 5.29 -4.46 -19.49
N LEU A 18 4.95 -3.17 -19.47
CA LEU A 18 3.70 -2.64 -20.04
C LEU A 18 3.97 -1.85 -21.33
N ARG A 19 3.00 -1.89 -22.23
CA ARG A 19 2.96 -1.13 -23.48
C ARG A 19 1.52 -0.72 -23.82
N PRO A 20 1.29 0.15 -24.82
CA PRO A 20 -0.05 0.49 -25.27
C PRO A 20 -0.87 -0.76 -25.62
N GLY A 21 -2.10 -0.84 -25.09
CA GLY A 21 -3.01 -1.96 -25.25
C GLY A 21 -2.91 -3.04 -24.17
N ASP A 22 -1.90 -2.99 -23.30
CA ASP A 22 -1.83 -3.87 -22.14
C ASP A 22 -2.67 -3.34 -20.98
N GLU A 23 -3.10 -4.26 -20.12
CA GLU A 23 -3.83 -3.98 -18.89
C GLU A 23 -3.01 -4.35 -17.64
N ALA A 24 -3.18 -3.55 -16.57
CA ALA A 24 -2.67 -3.87 -15.25
C ALA A 24 -3.83 -3.89 -14.24
N VAL A 25 -3.97 -5.01 -13.52
CA VAL A 25 -4.99 -5.15 -12.48
C VAL A 25 -4.46 -4.58 -11.18
N VAL A 26 -5.23 -3.65 -10.59
CA VAL A 26 -4.92 -2.94 -9.35
C VAL A 26 -6.06 -3.14 -8.35
N PRO A 27 -5.85 -3.89 -7.24
CA PRO A 27 -6.81 -3.99 -6.15
C PRO A 27 -7.12 -2.63 -5.55
N ARG A 28 -8.39 -2.30 -5.34
CA ARG A 28 -8.89 -1.01 -4.85
C ARG A 28 -9.61 -1.20 -3.52
N PRO A 29 -9.24 -0.52 -2.41
CA PRO A 29 -8.35 0.66 -2.36
C PRO A 29 -6.88 0.37 -2.65
N TYR A 30 -6.22 1.32 -3.33
CA TYR A 30 -4.86 1.19 -3.82
C TYR A 30 -3.96 2.35 -3.37
N TRP A 31 -2.64 2.17 -3.40
CA TRP A 31 -1.74 3.30 -3.35
C TRP A 31 -1.78 4.10 -4.65
N VAL A 32 -2.04 5.39 -4.56
CA VAL A 32 -2.24 6.33 -5.69
C VAL A 32 -1.19 6.25 -6.81
N THR A 33 -0.01 5.72 -6.50
CA THR A 33 1.10 5.59 -7.47
C THR A 33 0.88 4.50 -8.50
N TYR A 34 0.17 3.39 -8.16
CA TYR A 34 0.03 2.27 -9.11
C TYR A 34 -0.67 2.67 -10.40
N PRO A 35 -1.90 3.21 -10.39
CA PRO A 35 -2.57 3.60 -11.63
C PRO A 35 -1.82 4.72 -12.36
N ALA A 36 -1.18 5.65 -11.65
CA ALA A 36 -0.38 6.70 -12.28
C ALA A 36 0.80 6.12 -13.07
N GLN A 37 1.50 5.10 -12.54
CA GLN A 37 2.63 4.47 -13.22
C GLN A 37 2.17 3.59 -14.39
N VAL A 38 1.03 2.95 -14.31
CA VAL A 38 0.38 2.24 -15.43
C VAL A 38 0.08 3.21 -16.58
N THR A 39 -0.51 4.37 -16.25
CA THR A 39 -0.78 5.43 -17.23
C THR A 39 0.50 5.96 -17.87
N LEU A 40 1.58 6.17 -17.09
CA LEU A 40 2.89 6.61 -17.62
C LEU A 40 3.52 5.58 -18.56
N ALA A 41 3.17 4.29 -18.43
CA ALA A 41 3.56 3.24 -19.36
C ALA A 41 2.60 3.11 -20.57
N SER A 42 1.64 4.03 -20.72
CA SER A 42 0.61 4.02 -21.76
C SER A 42 -0.28 2.77 -21.77
N ALA A 43 -0.40 2.09 -20.63
CA ALA A 43 -1.26 0.95 -20.41
C ALA A 43 -2.57 1.35 -19.67
N GLN A 44 -3.51 0.42 -19.58
CA GLN A 44 -4.80 0.65 -18.94
C GLN A 44 -4.82 0.01 -17.54
N THR A 45 -5.46 0.71 -16.58
CA THR A 45 -5.69 0.16 -15.24
C THR A 45 -7.06 -0.49 -15.20
N VAL A 46 -7.10 -1.76 -14.80
CA VAL A 46 -8.32 -2.50 -14.46
C VAL A 46 -8.41 -2.56 -12.93
N TYR A 47 -9.48 -2.04 -12.36
CA TYR A 47 -9.63 -2.03 -10.91
C TYR A 47 -10.31 -3.31 -10.43
N LEU A 48 -9.72 -3.92 -9.39
CA LEU A 48 -10.29 -5.04 -8.65
C LEU A 48 -10.84 -4.51 -7.32
N ASP A 49 -12.16 -4.39 -7.21
CA ASP A 49 -12.81 -3.87 -6.01
C ASP A 49 -12.69 -4.84 -4.83
N LEU A 50 -12.21 -4.29 -3.71
CA LEU A 50 -12.12 -4.98 -2.42
C LEU A 50 -13.17 -4.37 -1.47
N ASP A 51 -14.07 -5.20 -0.96
CA ASP A 51 -15.13 -4.75 -0.09
C ASP A 51 -14.66 -4.62 1.35
N ALA A 52 -15.14 -3.60 2.06
CA ALA A 52 -14.88 -3.43 3.48
C ALA A 52 -15.50 -4.56 4.32
N GLU A 53 -16.63 -5.10 3.88
CA GLU A 53 -17.32 -6.24 4.50
C GLU A 53 -16.49 -7.52 4.44
N ASP A 54 -15.67 -7.69 3.41
CA ASP A 54 -14.70 -8.77 3.27
C ASP A 54 -13.34 -8.43 3.90
N GLY A 55 -13.25 -7.34 4.66
CA GLY A 55 -12.02 -6.86 5.26
C GLY A 55 -10.97 -6.41 4.25
N TYR A 56 -11.38 -5.97 3.05
CA TYR A 56 -10.50 -5.58 1.94
C TYR A 56 -9.56 -6.71 1.46
N LEU A 57 -10.00 -7.96 1.56
CA LEU A 57 -9.26 -9.08 0.99
C LEU A 57 -9.70 -9.34 -0.45
N PRO A 58 -8.77 -9.59 -1.38
CA PRO A 58 -9.11 -9.90 -2.76
C PRO A 58 -9.74 -11.29 -2.86
N ARG A 59 -10.91 -11.37 -3.52
CA ARG A 59 -11.60 -12.63 -3.80
C ARG A 59 -11.10 -13.23 -5.12
N ALA A 60 -10.82 -14.53 -5.12
CA ALA A 60 -10.30 -15.26 -6.27
C ALA A 60 -11.21 -15.16 -7.50
N GLU A 61 -12.54 -15.26 -7.31
CA GLU A 61 -13.52 -15.19 -8.38
C GLU A 61 -13.53 -13.82 -9.05
N ARG A 62 -13.38 -12.75 -8.25
CA ARG A 62 -13.28 -11.38 -8.80
C ARG A 62 -11.97 -11.15 -9.53
N LEU A 63 -10.86 -11.73 -9.02
CA LEU A 63 -9.60 -11.66 -9.73
C LEU A 63 -9.70 -12.38 -11.07
N ASP A 64 -10.25 -13.60 -11.11
CA ASP A 64 -10.41 -14.36 -12.34
C ASP A 64 -11.24 -13.60 -13.39
N ALA A 65 -12.33 -12.97 -12.95
CA ALA A 65 -13.18 -12.14 -13.82
C ALA A 65 -12.51 -10.85 -14.30
N ALA A 66 -11.55 -10.31 -13.56
CA ALA A 66 -10.84 -9.10 -13.93
C ALA A 66 -9.64 -9.35 -14.88
N LEU A 67 -9.17 -10.58 -14.98
CA LEU A 67 -8.05 -10.95 -15.84
C LEU A 67 -8.54 -11.23 -17.25
N THR A 68 -7.93 -10.56 -18.24
CA THR A 68 -8.22 -10.71 -19.67
C THR A 68 -6.96 -11.14 -20.44
N ASP A 69 -7.12 -11.38 -21.73
CA ASP A 69 -5.98 -11.64 -22.61
C ASP A 69 -5.01 -10.44 -22.76
N ALA A 70 -5.49 -9.23 -22.49
CA ALA A 70 -4.69 -8.00 -22.47
C ALA A 70 -3.96 -7.80 -21.12
N THR A 71 -4.36 -8.49 -20.06
CA THR A 71 -3.72 -8.32 -18.74
C THR A 71 -2.28 -8.81 -18.75
N ARG A 72 -1.36 -7.93 -18.35
CA ARG A 72 0.07 -8.20 -18.25
C ARG A 72 0.60 -8.12 -16.83
N LEU A 73 -0.03 -7.33 -15.96
CA LEU A 73 0.48 -7.06 -14.64
C LEU A 73 -0.65 -7.10 -13.59
N LEU A 74 -0.35 -7.70 -12.45
CA LEU A 74 -1.19 -7.64 -11.24
C LEU A 74 -0.36 -7.04 -10.10
N PHE A 75 -0.90 -6.05 -9.41
CA PHE A 75 -0.32 -5.53 -8.17
C PHE A 75 -0.95 -6.20 -6.95
N LEU A 76 -0.12 -6.70 -6.05
CA LEU A 76 -0.51 -7.16 -4.71
C LEU A 76 0.29 -6.32 -3.71
N ASN A 77 -0.39 -5.67 -2.78
CA ASN A 77 0.24 -4.87 -1.72
C ASN A 77 -0.27 -5.32 -0.36
N SER A 78 0.60 -5.96 0.39
CA SER A 78 0.31 -6.50 1.72
C SER A 78 1.54 -6.34 2.61
N PRO A 79 1.41 -5.73 3.80
CA PRO A 79 0.27 -4.97 4.32
C PRO A 79 -0.13 -3.80 3.41
N ASN A 80 -1.43 -3.59 3.23
CA ASN A 80 -1.96 -2.67 2.21
C ASN A 80 -1.91 -1.20 2.67
N ASN A 81 -1.58 -0.31 1.75
CA ASN A 81 -1.81 1.12 1.86
C ASN A 81 -3.01 1.49 0.96
N PRO A 82 -4.18 1.92 1.49
CA PRO A 82 -4.35 2.60 2.79
C PRO A 82 -4.95 1.76 3.93
N THR A 83 -5.41 0.53 3.68
CA THR A 83 -6.30 -0.19 4.61
C THR A 83 -5.58 -0.84 5.80
N GLY A 84 -4.27 -1.06 5.68
CA GLY A 84 -3.46 -1.78 6.66
C GLY A 84 -3.77 -3.28 6.76
N ARG A 85 -4.56 -3.84 5.83
CA ARG A 85 -4.89 -5.28 5.83
C ARG A 85 -3.73 -6.11 5.30
N ILE A 86 -3.60 -7.31 5.87
CA ILE A 86 -2.61 -8.31 5.46
C ILE A 86 -3.36 -9.47 4.81
N TYR A 87 -2.88 -9.92 3.66
CA TYR A 87 -3.43 -11.10 3.00
C TYR A 87 -3.01 -12.36 3.76
N ASP A 88 -3.99 -13.14 4.18
CA ASP A 88 -3.76 -14.39 4.87
C ASP A 88 -3.42 -15.54 3.88
N ARG A 89 -2.96 -16.66 4.44
CA ARG A 89 -2.58 -17.83 3.63
C ARG A 89 -3.72 -18.32 2.73
N PRO A 90 -4.98 -18.52 3.20
CA PRO A 90 -6.09 -18.94 2.34
C PRO A 90 -6.32 -17.98 1.16
N THR A 91 -6.28 -16.67 1.40
CA THR A 91 -6.39 -15.65 0.34
C THR A 91 -5.30 -15.82 -0.70
N LEU A 92 -4.03 -15.90 -0.26
CA LEU A 92 -2.88 -16.02 -1.17
C LEU A 92 -2.94 -17.33 -1.98
N GLU A 93 -3.34 -18.46 -1.37
CA GLU A 93 -3.50 -19.75 -2.05
C GLU A 93 -4.62 -19.70 -3.10
N ALA A 94 -5.74 -19.06 -2.79
CA ALA A 94 -6.85 -18.86 -3.73
C ALA A 94 -6.44 -18.00 -4.93
N LEU A 95 -5.72 -16.89 -4.69
CA LEU A 95 -5.18 -16.06 -5.76
C LEU A 95 -4.16 -16.81 -6.62
N ALA A 96 -3.28 -17.62 -6.00
CA ALA A 96 -2.30 -18.44 -6.72
C ALA A 96 -2.97 -19.43 -7.66
N ALA A 97 -4.08 -20.06 -7.22
CA ALA A 97 -4.85 -20.99 -8.04
C ALA A 97 -5.41 -20.29 -9.30
N VAL A 98 -5.90 -19.06 -9.17
CA VAL A 98 -6.34 -18.26 -10.33
C VAL A 98 -5.13 -17.95 -11.23
N LEU A 99 -4.05 -17.44 -10.68
CA LEU A 99 -2.89 -17.00 -11.44
C LEU A 99 -2.23 -18.13 -12.24
N ARG A 100 -2.28 -19.38 -11.78
CA ARG A 100 -1.79 -20.54 -12.54
C ARG A 100 -2.54 -20.73 -13.86
N ARG A 101 -3.80 -20.30 -13.95
CA ARG A 101 -4.60 -20.35 -15.21
C ARG A 101 -4.28 -19.18 -16.17
N HIS A 102 -3.60 -18.13 -15.68
CA HIS A 102 -3.25 -16.94 -16.44
C HIS A 102 -1.72 -16.78 -16.56
N PRO A 103 -1.02 -17.65 -17.33
CA PRO A 103 0.46 -17.72 -17.32
C PRO A 103 1.15 -16.48 -17.91
N ARG A 104 0.42 -15.61 -18.61
CA ARG A 104 0.99 -14.38 -19.21
C ARG A 104 1.01 -13.18 -18.25
N VAL A 105 0.37 -13.30 -17.10
CA VAL A 105 0.29 -12.22 -16.10
C VAL A 105 1.52 -12.24 -15.22
N PHE A 106 2.28 -11.16 -15.22
CA PHE A 106 3.32 -10.88 -14.24
C PHE A 106 2.69 -10.39 -12.94
N ILE A 107 3.35 -10.66 -11.82
CA ILE A 107 2.84 -10.36 -10.49
C ILE A 107 3.84 -9.48 -9.77
N VAL A 108 3.37 -8.38 -9.19
CA VAL A 108 4.14 -7.55 -8.27
C VAL A 108 3.62 -7.77 -6.86
N SER A 109 4.47 -8.27 -5.96
CA SER A 109 4.25 -8.28 -4.53
C SER A 109 4.99 -7.08 -3.92
N ASP A 110 4.24 -6.03 -3.56
CA ASP A 110 4.79 -4.85 -2.90
C ASP A 110 4.72 -5.07 -1.38
N ASP A 111 5.84 -5.54 -0.83
CA ASP A 111 5.99 -5.99 0.55
C ASP A 111 6.61 -4.89 1.45
N ILE A 112 6.59 -3.62 1.01
CA ILE A 112 7.28 -2.50 1.68
C ILE A 112 6.91 -2.32 3.17
N TYR A 113 5.78 -2.86 3.58
CA TYR A 113 5.28 -2.83 4.97
C TYR A 113 5.41 -4.16 5.70
N GLU A 114 6.09 -5.19 5.18
CA GLU A 114 6.13 -6.55 5.74
C GLU A 114 6.45 -6.63 7.23
N HIS A 115 7.37 -5.78 7.71
CA HIS A 115 7.75 -5.72 9.12
C HIS A 115 6.74 -4.96 10.02
N LEU A 116 5.85 -4.15 9.42
CA LEU A 116 4.83 -3.41 10.16
C LEU A 116 3.56 -4.26 10.27
N ASN A 117 3.66 -5.35 11.01
CA ASN A 117 2.64 -6.39 11.19
C ASN A 117 2.52 -6.69 12.69
N TRP A 118 1.32 -6.57 13.23
CA TRP A 118 1.01 -6.86 14.63
C TRP A 118 -0.06 -7.94 14.81
N THR A 119 -0.30 -8.77 13.79
CA THR A 119 -1.21 -9.92 13.88
C THR A 119 -0.69 -11.02 14.80
N GLY A 120 0.60 -11.02 15.11
CA GLY A 120 1.27 -12.12 15.81
C GLY A 120 1.60 -13.33 14.91
N GLN A 121 1.22 -13.26 13.64
CA GLN A 121 1.55 -14.29 12.64
C GLN A 121 2.72 -13.82 11.76
N PRO A 122 3.56 -14.73 11.27
CA PRO A 122 4.59 -14.39 10.28
C PRO A 122 3.95 -13.76 9.03
N PHE A 123 4.62 -12.73 8.49
CA PHE A 123 4.25 -12.19 7.20
C PHE A 123 4.40 -13.25 6.10
N LEU A 124 3.43 -13.29 5.19
CA LEU A 124 3.46 -14.14 4.00
C LEU A 124 3.20 -13.27 2.77
N ASN A 125 3.95 -13.53 1.72
CA ASN A 125 3.64 -13.07 0.38
C ASN A 125 3.27 -14.26 -0.54
N LEU A 126 2.96 -13.97 -1.80
CA LEU A 126 2.52 -14.98 -2.75
C LEU A 126 3.52 -16.12 -2.92
N LEU A 127 4.83 -15.83 -2.93
CA LEU A 127 5.87 -16.85 -3.15
C LEU A 127 6.06 -17.79 -1.95
N ASN A 128 5.62 -17.40 -0.76
CA ASN A 128 5.63 -18.28 0.41
C ASN A 128 4.59 -19.43 0.29
N VAL A 129 3.55 -19.25 -0.51
CA VAL A 129 2.48 -20.22 -0.72
C VAL A 129 2.49 -20.83 -2.12
N ALA A 130 3.08 -20.14 -3.10
CA ALA A 130 3.14 -20.55 -4.50
C ALA A 130 4.52 -20.26 -5.11
N PRO A 131 5.59 -20.97 -4.68
CA PRO A 131 6.94 -20.76 -5.19
C PRO A 131 7.08 -21.10 -6.70
N ASP A 132 6.16 -21.87 -7.24
CA ASP A 132 6.06 -22.17 -8.67
C ASP A 132 5.74 -20.95 -9.55
N LEU A 133 5.31 -19.83 -8.96
CA LEU A 133 5.05 -18.57 -9.66
C LEU A 133 6.29 -17.65 -9.73
N ALA A 134 7.45 -18.08 -9.22
CA ALA A 134 8.64 -17.26 -9.11
C ALA A 134 9.15 -16.72 -10.48
N ASP A 135 8.96 -17.46 -11.57
CA ASP A 135 9.40 -17.08 -12.93
C ASP A 135 8.70 -15.82 -13.46
N ARG A 136 7.67 -15.32 -12.78
CA ARG A 136 6.86 -14.16 -13.18
C ARG A 136 6.36 -13.31 -12.02
N CYS A 137 6.95 -13.52 -10.84
CA CYS A 137 6.65 -12.73 -9.65
C CYS A 137 7.83 -11.83 -9.29
N PHE A 138 7.53 -10.58 -8.98
CA PHE A 138 8.48 -9.57 -8.52
C PHE A 138 8.16 -9.20 -7.09
N VAL A 139 9.10 -9.36 -6.19
CA VAL A 139 9.00 -8.88 -4.81
C VAL A 139 9.68 -7.52 -4.73
N VAL A 140 8.91 -6.49 -4.40
CA VAL A 140 9.38 -5.12 -4.21
C VAL A 140 9.40 -4.79 -2.74
N ASN A 141 10.52 -4.25 -2.26
CA ASN A 141 10.68 -3.88 -0.86
C ASN A 141 11.66 -2.71 -0.71
N GLY A 142 11.98 -2.31 0.52
CA GLY A 142 12.94 -1.25 0.79
C GLY A 142 12.98 -0.83 2.26
N VAL A 143 13.88 0.08 2.55
CA VAL A 143 14.14 0.51 3.93
C VAL A 143 13.28 1.69 4.39
N SER A 144 12.44 2.24 3.51
CA SER A 144 11.70 3.49 3.77
C SER A 144 10.76 3.41 4.97
N LYS A 145 10.12 2.25 5.22
CA LYS A 145 9.03 2.10 6.19
C LYS A 145 9.49 1.43 7.47
N ALA A 146 9.92 0.19 7.38
CA ALA A 146 10.38 -0.59 8.53
C ALA A 146 11.57 0.04 9.27
N TYR A 147 12.41 0.78 8.55
CA TYR A 147 13.62 1.40 9.11
C TYR A 147 13.52 2.92 9.23
N ALA A 148 12.31 3.51 9.01
CA ALA A 148 12.08 4.95 9.04
C ALA A 148 13.07 5.77 8.16
N MET A 149 13.51 5.19 7.03
CA MET A 149 14.54 5.72 6.14
C MET A 149 13.96 6.30 4.83
N THR A 150 12.86 7.05 4.91
CA THR A 150 12.17 7.58 3.73
C THR A 150 13.07 8.49 2.89
N GLY A 151 13.88 9.34 3.52
CA GLY A 151 14.78 10.30 2.87
C GLY A 151 16.00 9.67 2.21
N TRP A 152 16.39 8.45 2.60
CA TRP A 152 17.56 7.73 2.05
C TRP A 152 17.32 7.21 0.64
N ARG A 153 16.07 7.06 0.22
CA ARG A 153 15.68 6.63 -1.12
C ARG A 153 16.31 5.30 -1.55
N VAL A 154 16.20 4.27 -0.73
CA VAL A 154 16.65 2.91 -1.07
C VAL A 154 15.47 1.94 -1.07
N GLY A 155 15.29 1.28 -2.19
CA GLY A 155 14.40 0.15 -2.39
C GLY A 155 15.10 -0.91 -3.23
N PHE A 156 14.47 -2.05 -3.37
CA PHE A 156 14.99 -3.14 -4.18
C PHE A 156 13.83 -3.99 -4.72
N VAL A 157 14.14 -4.71 -5.79
CA VAL A 157 13.23 -5.66 -6.40
C VAL A 157 13.99 -6.94 -6.73
N ALA A 158 13.39 -8.08 -6.39
CA ALA A 158 13.81 -9.41 -6.80
C ALA A 158 12.77 -9.98 -7.77
N GLY A 159 13.21 -10.68 -8.81
CA GLY A 159 12.33 -11.27 -9.81
C GLY A 159 13.08 -11.94 -10.96
N PRO A 160 12.39 -12.30 -12.05
CA PRO A 160 12.98 -12.99 -13.20
C PRO A 160 14.18 -12.25 -13.80
N ARG A 161 15.26 -12.98 -14.02
CA ARG A 161 16.56 -12.42 -14.42
C ARG A 161 16.49 -11.52 -15.66
N GLU A 162 15.72 -11.91 -16.67
CA GLU A 162 15.62 -11.17 -17.93
C GLU A 162 14.91 -9.84 -17.74
N ALA A 163 13.82 -9.84 -16.98
CA ALA A 163 13.08 -8.62 -16.63
C ALA A 163 13.93 -7.68 -15.78
N ILE A 164 14.63 -8.20 -14.75
CA ILE A 164 15.56 -7.40 -13.95
C ILE A 164 16.68 -6.80 -14.80
N ALA A 165 17.19 -7.53 -15.81
CA ALA A 165 18.18 -7.00 -16.74
C ALA A 165 17.62 -5.86 -17.62
N ALA A 166 16.35 -5.95 -18.03
CA ALA A 166 15.65 -4.89 -18.75
C ALA A 166 15.41 -3.66 -17.88
N MET A 167 14.91 -3.85 -16.65
CA MET A 167 14.74 -2.77 -15.65
C MET A 167 16.05 -2.04 -15.39
N LYS A 168 17.19 -2.76 -15.29
CA LYS A 168 18.51 -2.15 -15.11
C LYS A 168 18.86 -1.21 -16.26
N LYS A 169 18.43 -1.50 -17.50
CA LYS A 169 18.63 -0.58 -18.63
C LYS A 169 17.79 0.68 -18.48
N VAL A 170 16.53 0.56 -18.08
CA VAL A 170 15.63 1.71 -17.80
C VAL A 170 16.21 2.59 -16.69
N GLN A 171 16.60 1.97 -15.56
CA GLN A 171 17.22 2.68 -14.45
C GLN A 171 18.52 3.38 -14.87
N GLY A 172 19.34 2.75 -15.71
CA GLY A 172 20.60 3.32 -16.19
C GLY A 172 20.42 4.59 -17.04
N GLN A 173 19.24 4.76 -17.68
CA GLN A 173 18.91 5.94 -18.47
C GLN A 173 18.05 6.97 -17.71
N SER A 174 17.73 6.70 -16.44
CA SER A 174 16.95 7.61 -15.58
C SER A 174 17.78 8.12 -14.41
N THR A 175 17.87 7.36 -13.33
CA THR A 175 18.54 7.78 -12.07
C THR A 175 19.96 7.23 -11.93
N ALA A 176 20.41 6.34 -12.80
CA ALA A 176 21.65 5.54 -12.71
C ALA A 176 21.73 4.62 -11.46
N GLY A 177 20.85 4.76 -10.48
CA GLY A 177 20.76 3.95 -9.27
C GLY A 177 20.66 4.76 -7.98
N ALA A 178 20.53 4.07 -6.86
CA ALA A 178 20.52 4.69 -5.54
C ALA A 178 21.94 5.18 -5.15
N ALA A 179 22.03 6.27 -4.40
CA ALA A 179 23.29 6.80 -3.90
C ALA A 179 24.04 5.74 -3.06
N SER A 180 25.34 5.59 -3.28
CA SER A 180 26.16 4.55 -2.60
C SER A 180 26.13 4.67 -1.09
N ILE A 181 26.23 5.90 -0.53
CA ILE A 181 26.12 6.12 0.91
C ILE A 181 24.79 5.63 1.47
N SER A 182 23.70 5.83 0.73
CA SER A 182 22.37 5.34 1.11
C SER A 182 22.29 3.81 1.07
N GLN A 183 22.96 3.17 0.11
CA GLN A 183 23.03 1.70 0.01
C GLN A 183 23.80 1.10 1.19
N TYR A 184 24.92 1.71 1.62
CA TYR A 184 25.66 1.29 2.82
C TYR A 184 24.80 1.41 4.06
N ALA A 185 24.11 2.53 4.26
CA ALA A 185 23.18 2.73 5.37
C ALA A 185 22.02 1.72 5.35
N ALA A 186 21.48 1.41 4.17
CA ALA A 186 20.43 0.40 4.02
C ALA A 186 20.95 -1.01 4.34
N SER A 187 22.18 -1.34 3.92
CA SER A 187 22.82 -2.63 4.26
C SER A 187 22.96 -2.79 5.77
N GLU A 188 23.43 -1.75 6.46
CA GLU A 188 23.55 -1.76 7.93
C GLU A 188 22.18 -1.93 8.61
N ALA A 189 21.15 -1.24 8.12
CA ALA A 189 19.79 -1.36 8.63
C ALA A 189 19.21 -2.77 8.47
N LEU A 190 19.47 -3.42 7.33
CA LEU A 190 18.97 -4.75 7.02
C LEU A 190 19.70 -5.87 7.75
N LEU A 191 21.01 -5.74 7.92
CA LEU A 191 21.88 -6.78 8.51
C LEU A 191 22.13 -6.58 10.00
N GLY A 192 21.89 -5.37 10.51
CA GLY A 192 22.11 -5.01 11.90
C GLY A 192 21.05 -5.51 12.87
N ASP A 193 21.07 -5.01 14.09
CA ASP A 193 20.09 -5.36 15.12
C ASP A 193 18.68 -4.91 14.74
N GLN A 194 17.73 -5.84 14.71
CA GLN A 194 16.32 -5.59 14.39
C GLN A 194 15.47 -5.16 15.60
N THR A 195 16.07 -5.03 16.78
CA THR A 195 15.36 -4.57 18.00
C THR A 195 14.70 -3.20 17.83
N PRO A 196 15.32 -2.20 17.16
CA PRO A 196 14.64 -0.92 16.88
C PRO A 196 13.37 -1.07 16.03
N VAL A 197 13.38 -1.97 15.04
CA VAL A 197 12.20 -2.24 14.19
C VAL A 197 11.09 -2.85 15.06
N ARG A 198 11.38 -3.86 15.88
CA ARG A 198 10.39 -4.47 16.78
C ARG A 198 9.77 -3.46 17.74
N ARG A 199 10.57 -2.60 18.37
CA ARG A 199 10.09 -1.52 19.25
C ARG A 199 9.18 -0.52 18.51
N MET A 200 9.52 -0.19 17.29
CA MET A 200 8.69 0.70 16.45
C MET A 200 7.35 0.04 16.12
N VAL A 201 7.32 -1.24 15.79
CA VAL A 201 6.08 -1.99 15.55
C VAL A 201 5.19 -2.00 16.80
N ASP A 202 5.75 -2.27 17.98
CA ASP A 202 5.01 -2.22 19.25
C ASP A 202 4.43 -0.82 19.49
N THR A 203 5.18 0.24 19.18
CA THR A 203 4.71 1.62 19.30
C THR A 203 3.56 1.90 18.33
N TYR A 204 3.65 1.45 17.08
CA TYR A 204 2.55 1.60 16.11
C TYR A 204 1.32 0.81 16.52
N ARG A 205 1.47 -0.39 17.05
CA ARG A 205 0.36 -1.17 17.60
C ARG A 205 -0.35 -0.43 18.74
N GLN A 206 0.40 0.14 19.68
CA GLN A 206 -0.18 0.95 20.77
C GLN A 206 -0.96 2.15 20.24
N ARG A 207 -0.42 2.87 19.26
CA ARG A 207 -1.11 4.00 18.61
C ARG A 207 -2.36 3.55 17.85
N HIS A 208 -2.29 2.44 17.13
CA HIS A 208 -3.44 1.84 16.46
C HIS A 208 -4.56 1.48 17.46
N ASP A 209 -4.20 0.82 18.56
CA ASP A 209 -5.15 0.39 19.60
C ASP A 209 -5.76 1.58 20.35
N HIS A 210 -5.16 2.76 20.27
CA HIS A 210 -5.69 4.02 20.79
C HIS A 210 -6.56 4.76 19.76
N ILE A 211 -6.05 4.97 18.53
CA ILE A 211 -6.73 5.81 17.53
C ILE A 211 -8.01 5.18 16.99
N VAL A 212 -8.03 3.88 16.73
CA VAL A 212 -9.18 3.20 16.10
C VAL A 212 -10.43 3.26 16.98
N PRO A 213 -10.39 2.91 18.30
CA PRO A 213 -11.55 3.09 19.17
C PRO A 213 -11.98 4.55 19.30
N ALA A 214 -11.01 5.49 19.35
CA ALA A 214 -11.33 6.92 19.47
C ALA A 214 -12.06 7.47 18.25
N LEU A 215 -11.68 7.04 17.03
CA LEU A 215 -12.37 7.36 15.79
C LEU A 215 -13.81 6.81 15.78
N ASN A 216 -13.99 5.58 16.24
CA ASN A 216 -15.32 4.94 16.32
C ASN A 216 -16.27 5.56 17.37
N GLN A 217 -15.76 6.44 18.25
CA GLN A 217 -16.60 7.23 19.16
C GLN A 217 -17.15 8.52 18.52
N ILE A 218 -16.68 8.88 17.30
CA ILE A 218 -17.16 10.06 16.59
C ILE A 218 -18.44 9.66 15.83
N PRO A 219 -19.58 10.36 15.99
CA PRO A 219 -20.80 10.04 15.26
C PRO A 219 -20.60 10.02 13.74
N GLY A 220 -21.10 8.99 13.08
CA GLY A 220 -21.00 8.84 11.62
C GLY A 220 -19.61 8.44 11.09
N VAL A 221 -18.65 8.14 11.98
CA VAL A 221 -17.33 7.61 11.61
C VAL A 221 -17.25 6.13 11.95
N HIS A 222 -16.82 5.32 10.98
CA HIS A 222 -16.57 3.90 11.17
C HIS A 222 -15.17 3.53 10.71
N CYS A 223 -14.30 3.18 11.64
CA CYS A 223 -12.91 2.81 11.38
C CYS A 223 -12.68 1.32 11.68
N PRO A 224 -12.49 0.47 10.66
CA PRO A 224 -12.10 -0.92 10.86
C PRO A 224 -10.69 -1.01 11.47
N ARG A 225 -10.43 -2.08 12.23
CA ARG A 225 -9.07 -2.38 12.70
C ARG A 225 -8.19 -2.78 11.51
N SER A 226 -6.93 -2.41 11.56
CA SER A 226 -5.91 -2.86 10.61
C SER A 226 -4.97 -3.91 11.24
N ASP A 227 -4.28 -4.65 10.40
CA ASP A 227 -3.34 -5.71 10.78
C ASP A 227 -1.90 -5.22 10.82
N GLY A 228 -1.65 -4.09 10.16
CA GLY A 228 -0.30 -3.54 9.96
C GLY A 228 -0.32 -2.10 9.43
N THR A 229 0.85 -1.64 8.99
CA THR A 229 1.14 -0.27 8.52
C THR A 229 1.14 0.77 9.65
N PHE A 230 0.89 2.03 9.35
CA PHE A 230 0.66 3.11 10.31
C PHE A 230 -0.48 4.02 9.84
N TYR A 231 -1.51 3.40 9.24
CA TYR A 231 -2.69 4.08 8.70
C TYR A 231 -3.96 3.57 9.36
N ALA A 232 -4.86 4.50 9.70
CA ALA A 232 -6.27 4.26 9.94
C ALA A 232 -7.05 4.71 8.69
N PHE A 233 -8.09 3.95 8.32
CA PHE A 233 -8.86 4.21 7.09
C PHE A 233 -10.36 4.24 7.38
N PRO A 234 -10.85 5.25 8.15
CA PRO A 234 -12.25 5.38 8.51
C PRO A 234 -13.13 5.72 7.30
N ASP A 235 -14.32 5.14 7.31
CA ASP A 235 -15.48 5.57 6.54
C ASP A 235 -16.11 6.77 7.25
N VAL A 236 -16.35 7.86 6.49
CA VAL A 236 -16.88 9.12 7.00
C VAL A 236 -18.15 9.57 6.25
N ARG A 237 -18.72 8.68 5.43
CA ARG A 237 -19.87 8.99 4.59
C ARG A 237 -21.07 9.48 5.40
N GLU A 238 -21.34 8.86 6.54
CA GLU A 238 -22.44 9.27 7.40
C GLU A 238 -22.15 10.61 8.11
N ALA A 239 -20.90 10.84 8.54
CA ALA A 239 -20.50 12.13 9.11
C ALA A 239 -20.66 13.27 8.10
N ILE A 240 -20.24 13.07 6.84
CA ILE A 240 -20.36 14.07 5.77
C ILE A 240 -21.81 14.53 5.58
N LYS A 241 -22.80 13.63 5.67
CA LYS A 241 -24.22 13.97 5.48
C LYS A 241 -24.74 15.05 6.43
N HIS A 242 -24.11 15.20 7.58
CA HIS A 242 -24.51 16.18 8.61
C HIS A 242 -23.76 17.51 8.49
N LEU A 243 -22.75 17.61 7.60
CA LEU A 243 -21.94 18.81 7.44
C LEU A 243 -22.51 19.72 6.34
N ARG A 244 -22.69 20.99 6.65
CA ARG A 244 -23.15 21.97 5.67
C ARG A 244 -22.03 22.39 4.72
N GLY A 245 -22.27 22.28 3.40
CA GLY A 245 -21.31 22.72 2.37
C GLY A 245 -20.14 21.78 2.18
N ILE A 246 -20.23 20.53 2.67
CA ILE A 246 -19.24 19.46 2.49
C ILE A 246 -19.98 18.23 1.96
N ASP A 247 -19.75 17.88 0.69
CA ASP A 247 -20.47 16.82 0.00
C ASP A 247 -19.63 15.56 -0.25
N ASN A 248 -18.33 15.64 -0.02
CA ASN A 248 -17.40 14.53 -0.30
C ASN A 248 -16.14 14.59 0.59
N ASP A 249 -15.35 13.52 0.53
CA ASP A 249 -14.14 13.35 1.32
C ASP A 249 -13.00 14.34 0.94
N GLN A 250 -12.97 14.85 -0.28
CA GLN A 250 -11.98 15.86 -0.71
C GLN A 250 -12.27 17.20 -0.03
N GLN A 251 -13.53 17.66 -0.10
CA GLN A 251 -13.96 18.88 0.59
C GLN A 251 -13.81 18.76 2.11
N LEU A 252 -14.11 17.56 2.66
CA LEU A 252 -13.88 17.30 4.09
C LEU A 252 -12.41 17.40 4.46
N ALA A 253 -11.51 16.79 3.69
CA ALA A 253 -10.08 16.85 3.96
C ALA A 253 -9.53 18.28 3.88
N GLU A 254 -10.00 19.08 2.92
CA GLU A 254 -9.66 20.49 2.78
C GLU A 254 -10.17 21.33 3.97
N ALA A 255 -11.43 21.13 4.36
CA ALA A 255 -12.03 21.83 5.50
C ALA A 255 -11.33 21.47 6.83
N LEU A 256 -11.02 20.19 7.05
CA LEU A 256 -10.24 19.73 8.20
C LEU A 256 -8.86 20.39 8.27
N LEU A 257 -8.18 20.53 7.13
CA LEU A 257 -6.88 21.18 7.08
C LEU A 257 -6.98 22.68 7.44
N HIS A 258 -7.91 23.41 6.80
CA HIS A 258 -7.97 24.87 6.92
C HIS A 258 -8.67 25.34 8.19
N GLN A 259 -9.70 24.63 8.67
CA GLN A 259 -10.53 25.05 9.80
C GLN A 259 -10.15 24.36 11.11
N ALA A 260 -9.75 23.08 11.06
CA ALA A 260 -9.39 22.31 12.25
C ALA A 260 -7.87 22.13 12.41
N GLY A 261 -7.06 22.44 11.39
CA GLY A 261 -5.60 22.21 11.42
C GLY A 261 -5.26 20.70 11.50
N VAL A 262 -6.08 19.85 10.86
CA VAL A 262 -5.88 18.39 10.79
C VAL A 262 -5.63 17.97 9.36
N ALA A 263 -4.42 17.51 9.05
CA ALA A 263 -4.04 17.03 7.74
C ALA A 263 -4.38 15.53 7.59
N VAL A 264 -5.24 15.23 6.64
CA VAL A 264 -5.65 13.85 6.27
C VAL A 264 -5.61 13.69 4.76
N VAL A 265 -5.68 12.47 4.27
CA VAL A 265 -5.71 12.22 2.81
C VAL A 265 -7.09 11.67 2.45
N PRO A 266 -7.79 12.29 1.46
CA PRO A 266 -9.11 11.83 1.03
C PRO A 266 -9.03 10.43 0.40
N GLY A 267 -10.02 9.60 0.70
CA GLY A 267 -10.13 8.22 0.21
C GLY A 267 -10.31 8.12 -1.30
N SER A 268 -10.89 9.16 -1.92
CA SER A 268 -11.02 9.28 -3.39
C SER A 268 -9.68 9.09 -4.10
N GLY A 269 -8.57 9.58 -3.53
CA GLY A 269 -7.22 9.39 -4.07
C GLY A 269 -6.75 7.93 -4.08
N PHE A 270 -7.38 7.07 -3.28
CA PHE A 270 -7.13 5.63 -3.20
C PHE A 270 -8.23 4.80 -3.91
N GLY A 271 -9.11 5.47 -4.67
CA GLY A 271 -10.27 4.85 -5.31
C GLY A 271 -11.39 4.45 -4.36
N ALA A 272 -11.45 5.03 -3.16
CA ALA A 272 -12.43 4.71 -2.11
C ALA A 272 -13.08 6.00 -1.58
N PRO A 273 -13.95 6.66 -2.35
CA PRO A 273 -14.60 7.90 -1.94
C PRO A 273 -15.39 7.70 -0.64
N GLY A 274 -15.51 8.80 0.12
CA GLY A 274 -16.20 8.80 1.41
C GLY A 274 -15.39 8.20 2.56
N ARG A 275 -14.07 8.06 2.38
CA ARG A 275 -13.12 7.63 3.42
C ARG A 275 -12.01 8.64 3.59
N LEU A 276 -11.29 8.52 4.70
CA LEU A 276 -10.07 9.28 4.95
C LEU A 276 -8.93 8.33 5.29
N ARG A 277 -7.70 8.64 4.84
CA ARG A 277 -6.51 7.98 5.38
C ARG A 277 -5.87 8.90 6.41
N ILE A 278 -5.74 8.42 7.63
CA ILE A 278 -5.12 9.09 8.76
C ILE A 278 -3.82 8.35 9.08
N SER A 279 -2.69 9.06 9.08
CA SER A 279 -1.42 8.51 9.52
C SER A 279 -1.26 8.70 11.02
N PHE A 280 -0.92 7.62 11.74
CA PHE A 280 -0.53 7.70 13.15
C PHE A 280 0.98 7.52 13.37
N ALA A 281 1.78 7.78 12.32
CA ALA A 281 3.23 7.92 12.43
C ALA A 281 3.63 9.26 13.07
N ALA A 282 3.05 9.58 14.22
CA ALA A 282 3.25 10.78 15.01
C ALA A 282 3.31 10.42 16.50
N ASP A 283 3.76 11.32 17.37
CA ASP A 283 3.69 11.09 18.81
C ASP A 283 2.25 11.10 19.35
N MET A 284 2.04 10.54 20.54
CA MET A 284 0.70 10.42 21.14
C MET A 284 0.02 11.77 21.37
N HIS A 285 0.76 12.81 21.76
CA HIS A 285 0.20 14.14 21.96
C HIS A 285 -0.36 14.72 20.65
N THR A 286 0.36 14.54 19.55
CA THR A 286 -0.09 14.95 18.21
C THR A 286 -1.34 14.16 17.79
N ILE A 287 -1.37 12.85 18.05
CA ILE A 287 -2.54 11.99 17.77
C ILE A 287 -3.75 12.45 18.57
N ASP A 288 -3.63 12.66 19.88
CA ASP A 288 -4.72 13.10 20.76
C ASP A 288 -5.25 14.48 20.35
N THR A 289 -4.36 15.40 20.01
CA THR A 289 -4.73 16.72 19.51
C THR A 289 -5.52 16.61 18.21
N GLY A 290 -5.05 15.78 17.28
CA GLY A 290 -5.74 15.54 16.00
C GLY A 290 -7.13 14.92 16.20
N LEU A 291 -7.24 13.91 17.06
CA LEU A 291 -8.50 13.25 17.40
C LEU A 291 -9.50 14.21 18.04
N ARG A 292 -9.06 15.05 18.98
CA ARG A 292 -9.92 16.06 19.61
C ARG A 292 -10.46 17.04 18.57
N ARG A 293 -9.59 17.62 17.73
CA ARG A 293 -9.96 18.56 16.66
C ARG A 293 -10.89 17.93 15.63
N LEU A 294 -10.64 16.68 15.25
CA LEU A 294 -11.49 15.92 14.33
C LEU A 294 -12.89 15.72 14.93
N ARG A 295 -12.98 15.35 16.21
CA ARG A 295 -14.25 15.20 16.92
C ARG A 295 -15.01 16.52 17.01
N GLU A 296 -14.35 17.61 17.39
CA GLU A 296 -14.95 18.96 17.50
C GLU A 296 -15.48 19.45 16.13
N PHE A 297 -14.79 19.09 15.04
CA PHE A 297 -15.20 19.48 13.69
C PHE A 297 -16.39 18.65 13.16
N LEU A 298 -16.46 17.37 13.49
CA LEU A 298 -17.49 16.44 12.99
C LEU A 298 -18.73 16.36 13.90
N ALA A 299 -18.71 16.98 15.11
CA ALA A 299 -19.84 17.05 16.02
C ALA A 299 -20.85 18.13 15.57
#